data_7a5f1a06cad0a7da21eb0f1c7f065f03
#
_entry.id   7a5f1a06cad0a7da21eb0f1c7f065f03
#
_cell.length_a   1.000
_cell.length_b   1.000
_cell.length_c   1.000
_cell.angle_alpha   90.00
_cell.angle_beta   90.00
_cell.angle_gamma   90.00
#
_symmetry.space_group_name_H-M   'P 1'
#
loop_
_entity.id
_entity.type
_entity.pdbx_description
1 polymer ?
#
loop_
_entity_poly.entity_id
_entity_poly.type
_entity_poly.pdbx_seq_one_letter_code
_entity_poly.pdbx_strand_id
1 'polypeptide(L)'
;MKITLQTLTPLWTGGVDQTCDRLHETGLIGSLRWWYEVLVRGLGGYACDPTGEDRCPDKDGNRCVACELFGCTGWARKFRLAMRTTPHIENKAIAAGQSLEI
;
A
#
# COMPACT_ATOMS: atom_id res chain seq x y z
N MET A 1 0.17 -11.61 12.33
CA MET A 1 -0.21 -12.32 11.10
C MET A 1 0.97 -12.35 10.15
N LYS A 2 1.19 -13.47 9.52
CA LYS A 2 2.31 -13.67 8.59
C LYS A 2 1.74 -13.95 7.20
N ILE A 3 2.26 -13.26 6.19
CA ILE A 3 1.82 -13.42 4.80
C ILE A 3 3.03 -13.80 3.97
N THR A 4 2.91 -14.82 3.14
CA THR A 4 3.94 -15.20 2.18
C THR A 4 3.47 -14.86 0.77
N LEU A 5 4.28 -14.10 0.05
CA LEU A 5 4.02 -13.73 -1.34
C LEU A 5 5.04 -14.42 -2.24
N GLN A 6 4.60 -14.90 -3.39
CA GLN A 6 5.50 -15.45 -4.40
C GLN A 6 5.43 -14.58 -5.65
N THR A 7 6.59 -14.14 -6.14
CA THR A 7 6.64 -13.37 -7.38
C THR A 7 6.55 -14.33 -8.58
N LEU A 8 5.59 -14.12 -9.45
CA LEU A 8 5.41 -14.92 -10.67
C LEU A 8 6.13 -14.29 -11.86
N THR A 9 6.33 -12.98 -11.82
CA THR A 9 7.06 -12.20 -12.80
C THR A 9 7.99 -11.24 -12.04
N PRO A 10 8.98 -10.62 -12.71
CA PRO A 10 9.78 -9.59 -12.05
C PRO A 10 8.89 -8.47 -11.51
N LEU A 11 9.18 -8.03 -10.29
CA LEU A 11 8.42 -7.00 -9.59
C LEU A 11 9.31 -5.80 -9.30
N TRP A 12 8.84 -4.61 -9.64
CA TRP A 12 9.54 -3.38 -9.35
C TRP A 12 8.80 -2.54 -8.31
N THR A 13 9.51 -2.12 -7.28
CA THR A 13 9.02 -1.12 -6.33
C THR A 13 10.12 -0.08 -6.16
N GLY A 14 9.77 1.21 -6.25
CA GLY A 14 10.74 2.29 -6.19
C GLY A 14 10.89 2.90 -4.80
N GLY A 15 12.13 3.18 -4.42
CA GLY A 15 12.46 3.99 -3.25
C GLY A 15 12.54 5.47 -3.60
N VAL A 16 13.04 6.26 -2.65
CA VAL A 16 13.21 7.71 -2.82
C VAL A 16 14.16 8.04 -3.98
N ASP A 17 15.15 7.19 -4.21
CA ASP A 17 16.12 7.30 -5.30
C ASP A 17 15.63 6.67 -6.62
N GLN A 18 14.38 6.21 -6.67
CA GLN A 18 13.74 5.56 -7.81
C GLN A 18 14.45 4.26 -8.25
N THR A 19 15.13 3.59 -7.32
CA THR A 19 15.72 2.29 -7.56
C THR A 19 14.96 1.20 -6.82
N CYS A 20 14.97 -0.02 -7.36
CA CYS A 20 14.37 -1.19 -6.74
C CYS A 20 15.47 -2.01 -6.04
N ASP A 21 15.69 -1.76 -4.76
CA ASP A 21 16.66 -2.49 -3.93
C ASP A 21 15.99 -3.48 -2.97
N ARG A 22 14.69 -3.37 -2.80
CA ARG A 22 13.89 -4.21 -1.89
C ARG A 22 12.42 -4.09 -2.23
N LEU A 23 11.58 -4.89 -1.56
CA LEU A 23 10.14 -4.69 -1.59
C LEU A 23 9.78 -3.54 -0.65
N HIS A 24 9.41 -2.40 -1.22
CA HIS A 24 9.07 -1.21 -0.44
C HIS A 24 7.64 -1.32 0.09
N GLU A 25 7.50 -1.29 1.41
CA GLU A 25 6.19 -1.39 2.07
C GLU A 25 5.26 -0.25 1.69
N THR A 26 5.77 0.94 1.41
CA THR A 26 4.95 2.09 1.03
C THR A 26 4.20 1.85 -0.28
N GLY A 27 4.87 1.24 -1.27
CA GLY A 27 4.23 0.87 -2.53
C GLY A 27 3.15 -0.19 -2.35
N LEU A 28 3.43 -1.19 -1.52
CA LEU A 28 2.46 -2.25 -1.23
C LEU A 28 1.25 -1.71 -0.47
N ILE A 29 1.47 -0.88 0.53
CA ILE A 29 0.39 -0.24 1.29
C ILE A 29 -0.46 0.65 0.39
N GLY A 30 0.16 1.42 -0.51
CA GLY A 30 -0.56 2.26 -1.47
C GLY A 30 -1.43 1.45 -2.41
N SER A 31 -0.92 0.33 -2.89
CA SER A 31 -1.69 -0.60 -3.74
C SER A 31 -2.86 -1.22 -2.98
N LEU A 32 -2.64 -1.67 -1.75
CA LEU A 32 -3.71 -2.22 -0.90
C LEU A 32 -4.78 -1.18 -0.63
N ARG A 33 -4.40 0.06 -0.36
CA ARG A 33 -5.33 1.16 -0.14
C ARG A 33 -6.19 1.40 -1.38
N TRP A 34 -5.58 1.45 -2.56
CA TRP A 34 -6.29 1.67 -3.81
C TRP A 34 -7.37 0.60 -4.03
N TRP A 35 -7.01 -0.67 -3.86
CA TRP A 35 -7.94 -1.79 -4.00
C TRP A 35 -9.04 -1.77 -2.94
N TYR A 36 -8.69 -1.41 -1.70
CA TYR A 36 -9.66 -1.26 -0.63
C TYR A 36 -10.70 -0.17 -0.96
N GLU A 37 -10.25 0.97 -1.45
CA GLU A 37 -11.13 2.05 -1.87
C GLU A 37 -12.06 1.62 -3.02
N VAL A 38 -11.54 0.89 -4.00
CA VAL A 38 -12.33 0.35 -5.11
C VAL A 38 -13.41 -0.59 -4.61
N LEU A 39 -13.07 -1.51 -3.70
CA LEU A 39 -14.02 -2.45 -3.13
C LEU A 39 -15.09 -1.74 -2.30
N VAL A 40 -14.71 -0.76 -1.49
CA VAL A 40 -15.65 0.03 -0.70
C VAL A 40 -16.67 0.73 -1.59
N ARG A 41 -16.22 1.39 -2.64
CA ARG A 41 -17.09 2.08 -3.60
C ARG A 41 -17.98 1.10 -4.36
N GLY A 42 -17.43 -0.03 -4.77
CA GLY A 42 -18.17 -1.08 -5.48
C GLY A 42 -19.28 -1.71 -4.66
N LEU A 43 -19.11 -1.76 -3.32
CA LEU A 43 -20.14 -2.27 -2.40
C LEU A 43 -21.11 -1.19 -1.93
N GLY A 44 -21.07 0.01 -2.51
CA GLY A 44 -21.96 1.10 -2.16
C GLY A 44 -21.52 1.96 -0.99
N GLY A 45 -20.32 1.76 -0.49
CA GLY A 45 -19.73 2.57 0.57
C GLY A 45 -19.06 3.84 0.04
N TYR A 46 -18.55 4.63 0.96
CA TYR A 46 -17.88 5.90 0.65
C TYR A 46 -16.39 5.83 0.96
N ALA A 47 -15.58 6.25 0.01
CA ALA A 47 -14.15 6.50 0.20
C ALA A 47 -13.81 7.85 -0.44
N CYS A 48 -13.08 8.70 0.29
CA CYS A 48 -12.74 10.04 -0.20
C CYS A 48 -11.76 9.98 -1.39
N ASP A 49 -11.72 11.06 -2.15
CA ASP A 49 -10.74 11.25 -3.23
C ASP A 49 -9.70 12.27 -2.76
N PRO A 50 -8.47 11.82 -2.40
CA PRO A 50 -7.45 12.73 -1.90
C PRO A 50 -6.91 13.69 -2.97
N THR A 51 -7.23 13.46 -4.25
CA THR A 51 -6.82 14.34 -5.35
C THR A 51 -7.81 15.47 -5.59
N GLY A 52 -9.02 15.38 -5.01
CA GLY A 52 -10.07 16.38 -5.13
C GLY A 52 -10.27 17.19 -3.85
N GLU A 53 -11.38 17.91 -3.81
CA GLU A 53 -11.78 18.68 -2.63
C GLU A 53 -12.41 17.80 -1.54
N ASP A 54 -12.91 16.64 -1.93
CA ASP A 54 -13.56 15.68 -1.06
C ASP A 54 -12.52 14.73 -0.44
N ARG A 55 -11.73 15.26 0.46
CA ARG A 55 -10.66 14.49 1.14
C ARG A 55 -10.78 14.59 2.64
N CYS A 56 -10.24 13.60 3.31
CA CYS A 56 -10.24 13.53 4.77
C CYS A 56 -9.02 14.25 5.37
N PRO A 57 -9.13 14.74 6.62
CA PRO A 57 -10.39 14.86 7.35
C PRO A 57 -11.28 15.97 6.78
N ASP A 58 -12.58 15.86 6.98
CA ASP A 58 -13.49 16.95 6.61
C ASP A 58 -13.43 18.09 7.64
N LYS A 59 -14.32 19.09 7.50
CA LYS A 59 -14.36 20.26 8.39
C LYS A 59 -14.67 19.88 9.85
N ASP A 60 -15.37 18.76 10.06
CA ASP A 60 -15.77 18.28 11.37
C ASP A 60 -14.79 17.21 11.91
N GLY A 61 -13.71 16.93 11.19
CA GLY A 61 -12.72 15.94 11.57
C GLY A 61 -13.13 14.51 11.26
N ASN A 62 -14.18 14.29 10.46
CA ASN A 62 -14.61 12.95 10.07
C ASN A 62 -13.69 12.35 9.02
N ARG A 63 -13.55 11.04 9.07
CA ARG A 63 -12.72 10.28 8.14
C ARG A 63 -13.55 9.18 7.47
N CYS A 64 -13.28 8.92 6.19
CA CYS A 64 -13.86 7.76 5.52
C CYS A 64 -13.23 6.45 6.03
N VAL A 65 -13.83 5.31 5.68
CA VAL A 65 -13.34 4.01 6.13
C VAL A 65 -11.91 3.71 5.64
N ALA A 66 -11.55 4.19 4.46
CA ALA A 66 -10.20 4.02 3.92
C ALA A 66 -9.18 4.84 4.73
N CYS A 67 -9.47 6.09 5.03
CA CYS A 67 -8.59 6.94 5.84
C CYS A 67 -8.52 6.47 7.28
N GLU A 68 -9.60 5.94 7.83
CA GLU A 68 -9.60 5.37 9.18
C GLU A 68 -8.59 4.21 9.29
N LEU A 69 -8.52 3.36 8.27
CA LEU A 69 -7.62 2.21 8.26
C LEU A 69 -6.20 2.58 7.79
N PHE A 70 -6.08 3.32 6.71
CA PHE A 70 -4.79 3.58 6.04
C PHE A 70 -4.15 4.91 6.42
N GLY A 71 -4.90 5.80 7.06
CA GLY A 71 -4.38 7.08 7.52
C GLY A 71 -4.71 8.23 6.56
N CYS A 72 -4.64 9.44 7.09
CA CYS A 72 -4.76 10.70 6.39
C CYS A 72 -4.06 11.79 7.19
N THR A 73 -4.14 13.03 6.77
CA THR A 73 -3.54 14.15 7.50
C THR A 73 -4.03 14.17 8.94
N GLY A 74 -3.10 14.10 9.89
CA GLY A 74 -3.40 14.11 11.31
C GLY A 74 -3.90 12.78 11.88
N TRP A 75 -3.92 11.71 11.09
CA TRP A 75 -4.40 10.41 11.54
C TRP A 75 -3.50 9.29 10.99
N ALA A 76 -2.84 8.56 11.87
CA ALA A 76 -1.95 7.47 11.49
C ALA A 76 -2.74 6.21 11.11
N ARG A 77 -2.20 5.43 10.19
CA ARG A 77 -2.79 4.14 9.82
C ARG A 77 -2.80 3.18 11.01
N LYS A 78 -3.74 2.24 10.98
CA LYS A 78 -4.00 1.32 12.09
C LYS A 78 -3.13 0.06 12.05
N PHE A 79 -2.31 -0.13 11.03
CA PHE A 79 -1.49 -1.33 10.90
C PHE A 79 -0.09 -0.96 10.41
N ARG A 80 0.80 -1.93 10.51
CA ARG A 80 2.19 -1.83 10.05
C ARG A 80 2.55 -3.08 9.28
N LEU A 81 3.26 -2.91 8.18
CA LEU A 81 3.87 -4.02 7.44
C LEU A 81 5.36 -4.08 7.77
N ALA A 82 5.83 -5.27 8.10
CA ALA A 82 7.25 -5.52 8.33
C ALA A 82 7.74 -6.53 7.29
N MET A 83 8.70 -6.12 6.45
CA MET A 83 9.31 -7.01 5.46
C MET A 83 10.36 -7.86 6.14
N ARG A 84 10.23 -9.19 6.06
CA ARG A 84 11.10 -10.13 6.75
C ARG A 84 12.12 -10.80 5.84
N THR A 85 11.90 -10.78 4.53
CA THR A 85 12.75 -11.41 3.54
C THR A 85 13.43 -10.37 2.67
N THR A 86 14.74 -10.50 2.46
CA THR A 86 15.47 -9.68 1.50
C THR A 86 15.34 -10.31 0.13
N PRO A 87 14.73 -9.63 -0.86
CA PRO A 87 14.58 -10.20 -2.18
C PRO A 87 15.88 -10.20 -2.98
N HIS A 88 15.99 -11.15 -3.93
CA HIS A 88 17.04 -11.14 -4.92
C HIS A 88 16.70 -10.15 -6.03
N ILE A 89 17.61 -9.21 -6.29
CA ILE A 89 17.44 -8.19 -7.32
C ILE A 89 18.20 -8.61 -8.57
N GLU A 90 17.49 -8.63 -9.70
CA GLU A 90 18.03 -8.99 -10.99
C GLU A 90 17.46 -8.04 -12.05
N ASN A 91 18.31 -7.48 -12.90
CA ASN A 91 17.91 -6.48 -13.91
C ASN A 91 17.14 -5.30 -13.32
N LYS A 92 17.60 -4.80 -12.18
CA LYS A 92 17.00 -3.64 -11.46
C LYS A 92 15.57 -3.88 -10.97
N ALA A 93 15.15 -5.13 -10.82
CA ALA A 93 13.84 -5.50 -10.30
C ALA A 93 13.95 -6.73 -9.41
N ILE A 94 12.94 -6.99 -8.61
CA ILE A 94 12.85 -8.23 -7.83
C ILE A 94 12.66 -9.38 -8.81
N ALA A 95 13.52 -10.40 -8.73
CA ALA A 95 13.46 -11.54 -9.63
C ALA A 95 12.15 -12.33 -9.48
N ALA A 96 11.70 -12.97 -10.56
CA ALA A 96 10.57 -13.89 -10.52
C ALA A 96 10.90 -15.14 -9.68
N GLY A 97 9.88 -15.78 -9.13
CA GLY A 97 10.04 -17.02 -8.35
C GLY A 97 10.50 -16.81 -6.91
N GLN A 98 10.56 -15.57 -6.43
CA GLN A 98 10.94 -15.25 -5.05
C GLN A 98 9.79 -15.50 -4.08
N SER A 99 10.08 -16.06 -2.90
CA SER A 99 9.15 -16.14 -1.78
C SER A 99 9.49 -15.04 -0.79
N LEU A 100 8.54 -14.15 -0.55
CA LEU A 100 8.72 -12.99 0.32
C LEU A 100 7.78 -13.10 1.52
N GLU A 101 8.32 -12.91 2.72
CA GLU A 101 7.52 -12.90 3.96
C GLU A 101 7.29 -11.49 4.46
N ILE A 102 6.07 -11.24 4.86
CA ILE A 102 5.63 -9.97 5.43
C ILE A 102 5.05 -10.21 6.83
#